data_5c626e253e446e0abebaf7930c6dbc73
#
_entry.id   5c626e253e446e0abebaf7930c6dbc73
#
_cell.length_a   1.000
_cell.length_b   1.000
_cell.length_c   1.000
_cell.angle_alpha   90.00
_cell.angle_beta   90.00
_cell.angle_gamma   90.00
#
_symmetry.space_group_name_H-M   'P 1'
#
loop_
_entity.id
_entity.type
_entity.pdbx_description
1 polymer ?
#
loop_
_entity_poly.entity_id
_entity_poly.type
_entity_poly.pdbx_seq_one_letter_code
_entity_poly.pdbx_strand_id
1 'polypeptide(L)'
;PSEKPIPKDTESIIKQAELVLKNKKKEETIQQKSVEEKKQTIIQVTNDNDIDPLETQDWLESLSAVVEKDGNQRAHFLIKELINQAYKEGANIPYTQNTPYINTIPPEKEKKSPGDQNIERRLRSLIRWNAAAMVVRANKKFPELGGHIGTFASAATLYDVGMNHFWRAKNNRFGGDLVYFQGHSAPGMYARAFLEGRLNEQQLDSFRQEVKSGGLSSYPHPWLMPNFWQFPTVSMGLGAMLAIYQARYMKYLINRGLIKDEGRKVWAFLGDGEMDEPESLGA
;
A
#
# COMPACT_ATOMS: atom_id res chain seq x y z
N PRO A 1 32.25 -25.68 66.50
CA PRO A 1 30.96 -25.43 65.88
C PRO A 1 31.04 -26.02 64.49
N SER A 2 30.29 -27.15 64.32
CA SER A 2 30.22 -27.89 63.06
C SER A 2 29.34 -27.15 62.10
N GLU A 3 29.86 -26.75 60.96
CA GLU A 3 29.07 -26.25 59.84
C GLU A 3 28.09 -27.35 59.35
N LYS A 4 26.81 -27.04 59.36
CA LYS A 4 25.79 -27.91 58.80
C LYS A 4 25.91 -27.95 57.28
N PRO A 5 25.86 -29.09 56.61
CA PRO A 5 25.92 -29.17 55.16
C PRO A 5 24.70 -28.47 54.52
N ILE A 6 24.99 -27.64 53.53
CA ILE A 6 23.96 -26.95 52.71
C ILE A 6 23.09 -28.00 51.98
N PRO A 7 21.76 -27.94 52.02
CA PRO A 7 20.91 -28.90 51.34
C PRO A 7 21.19 -28.89 49.80
N LYS A 8 21.20 -30.07 49.19
CA LYS A 8 21.47 -30.24 47.74
C LYS A 8 20.57 -29.41 46.82
N ASP A 9 19.37 -29.04 47.27
CA ASP A 9 18.46 -28.17 46.55
C ASP A 9 18.93 -26.72 46.49
N THR A 10 19.67 -26.25 47.47
CA THR A 10 20.18 -24.87 47.52
C THR A 10 21.30 -24.61 46.51
N GLU A 11 22.16 -25.61 46.26
CA GLU A 11 23.19 -25.52 45.21
C GLU A 11 22.61 -25.47 43.79
N SER A 12 21.52 -26.18 43.54
CA SER A 12 20.78 -26.15 42.28
C SER A 12 20.17 -24.77 42.02
N ILE A 13 19.58 -24.17 43.05
CA ILE A 13 18.98 -22.83 42.96
C ILE A 13 20.03 -21.76 42.73
N ILE A 14 21.18 -21.85 43.40
CA ILE A 14 22.31 -20.90 43.21
C ILE A 14 22.85 -21.01 41.79
N LYS A 15 23.04 -22.18 41.22
CA LYS A 15 23.48 -22.39 39.82
C LYS A 15 22.48 -21.86 38.81
N GLN A 16 21.17 -22.03 39.07
CA GLN A 16 20.15 -21.44 38.20
C GLN A 16 20.14 -19.91 38.28
N ALA A 17 20.29 -19.32 39.46
CA ALA A 17 20.35 -17.87 39.64
C ALA A 17 21.61 -17.27 38.96
N GLU A 18 22.75 -17.91 39.05
CA GLU A 18 23.98 -17.51 38.36
C GLU A 18 23.84 -17.58 36.83
N LEU A 19 23.15 -18.60 36.31
CA LEU A 19 22.88 -18.76 34.88
C LEU A 19 21.96 -17.63 34.35
N VAL A 20 20.92 -17.30 35.13
CA VAL A 20 19.98 -16.21 34.80
C VAL A 20 20.71 -14.85 34.84
N LEU A 21 21.53 -14.60 35.82
CA LEU A 21 22.36 -13.37 35.89
C LEU A 21 23.37 -13.26 34.76
N LYS A 22 23.97 -14.37 34.33
CA LYS A 22 24.90 -14.42 33.23
C LYS A 22 24.21 -14.16 31.87
N ASN A 23 22.98 -14.69 31.71
CA ASN A 23 22.18 -14.44 30.52
C ASN A 23 21.68 -12.97 30.47
N LYS A 24 21.26 -12.41 31.60
CA LYS A 24 20.84 -11.02 31.71
C LYS A 24 21.97 -10.03 31.37
N LYS A 25 23.19 -10.28 31.88
CA LYS A 25 24.38 -9.51 31.52
C LYS A 25 24.75 -9.62 30.04
N LYS A 26 24.50 -10.79 29.42
CA LYS A 26 24.74 -11.01 28.00
C LYS A 26 23.74 -10.26 27.12
N GLU A 27 22.46 -10.21 27.54
CA GLU A 27 21.40 -9.44 26.87
C GLU A 27 21.65 -7.94 26.99
N GLU A 28 22.05 -7.44 28.15
CA GLU A 28 22.42 -6.02 28.36
C GLU A 28 23.62 -5.61 27.50
N THR A 29 24.62 -6.48 27.36
CA THR A 29 25.81 -6.23 26.51
C THR A 29 25.45 -6.25 25.03
N ILE A 30 24.51 -7.12 24.60
CA ILE A 30 24.01 -7.16 23.21
C ILE A 30 23.19 -5.91 22.90
N GLN A 31 22.33 -5.48 23.84
CA GLN A 31 21.55 -4.24 23.69
C GLN A 31 22.46 -3.01 23.64
N GLN A 32 23.49 -2.91 24.48
CA GLN A 32 24.46 -1.82 24.43
C GLN A 32 25.24 -1.80 23.12
N LYS A 33 25.70 -2.95 22.61
CA LYS A 33 26.38 -3.03 21.30
C LYS A 33 25.44 -2.65 20.15
N SER A 34 24.18 -3.07 20.17
CA SER A 34 23.21 -2.69 19.13
C SER A 34 22.85 -1.20 19.15
N VAL A 35 22.90 -0.56 20.30
CA VAL A 35 22.72 0.91 20.46
C VAL A 35 23.95 1.66 19.97
N GLU A 36 25.15 1.17 20.25
CA GLU A 36 26.41 1.75 19.74
C GLU A 36 26.56 1.58 18.23
N GLU A 37 26.23 0.41 17.67
CA GLU A 37 26.19 0.19 16.21
C GLU A 37 25.14 1.06 15.52
N LYS A 38 23.96 1.27 16.13
CA LYS A 38 22.95 2.21 15.64
C LYS A 38 23.44 3.65 15.70
N LYS A 39 24.16 4.05 16.75
CA LYS A 39 24.79 5.38 16.83
C LYS A 39 25.84 5.58 15.74
N GLN A 40 26.67 4.59 15.46
CA GLN A 40 27.67 4.66 14.38
C GLN A 40 27.03 4.67 12.98
N THR A 41 25.90 4.01 12.78
CA THR A 41 25.18 4.03 11.48
C THR A 41 24.46 5.36 11.24
N ILE A 42 24.02 6.05 12.29
CA ILE A 42 23.38 7.37 12.21
C ILE A 42 24.40 8.47 11.88
N ILE A 43 25.63 8.34 12.31
CA ILE A 43 26.73 9.31 12.04
C ILE A 43 27.12 9.34 10.54
N GLN A 44 26.74 8.35 9.72
CA GLN A 44 27.09 8.31 8.28
C GLN A 44 26.12 9.06 7.35
N VAL A 45 25.13 9.78 7.86
CA VAL A 45 24.24 10.63 7.07
C VAL A 45 24.56 12.12 7.25
N THR A 46 25.79 12.45 7.49
CA THR A 46 26.22 13.85 7.44
C THR A 46 26.45 14.24 5.98
N ASN A 47 25.58 15.11 5.48
CA ASN A 47 25.75 15.78 4.21
C ASN A 47 27.02 16.61 4.29
N ASP A 48 27.91 16.58 3.31
CA ASP A 48 29.18 17.34 3.26
C ASP A 48 28.99 18.87 3.43
N ASN A 49 27.75 19.36 3.52
CA ASN A 49 27.36 20.75 3.71
C ASN A 49 26.81 21.06 5.11
N ASP A 50 26.87 20.15 6.07
CA ASP A 50 26.39 20.43 7.44
C ASP A 50 27.43 21.24 8.22
N ILE A 51 27.04 22.44 8.65
CA ILE A 51 27.93 23.39 9.33
C ILE A 51 28.23 22.95 10.76
N ASP A 52 27.26 22.30 11.42
CA ASP A 52 27.40 21.77 12.79
C ASP A 52 26.66 20.42 12.93
N PRO A 53 27.37 19.32 12.64
CA PRO A 53 26.79 17.98 12.74
C PRO A 53 26.36 17.59 14.17
N LEU A 54 26.96 18.17 15.19
CA LEU A 54 26.59 17.90 16.58
C LEU A 54 25.25 18.54 16.93
N GLU A 55 25.05 19.81 16.56
CA GLU A 55 23.77 20.48 16.73
C GLU A 55 22.67 19.77 15.97
N THR A 56 22.94 19.38 14.73
CA THR A 56 21.97 18.60 13.92
C THR A 56 21.59 17.29 14.62
N GLN A 57 22.56 16.59 15.20
CA GLN A 57 22.30 15.37 15.94
C GLN A 57 21.43 15.61 17.18
N ASP A 58 21.71 16.67 17.93
CA ASP A 58 20.95 17.04 19.14
C ASP A 58 19.48 17.33 18.81
N TRP A 59 19.21 18.01 17.68
CA TRP A 59 17.86 18.26 17.19
C TRP A 59 17.12 16.96 16.84
N LEU A 60 17.79 16.04 16.14
CA LEU A 60 17.21 14.74 15.75
C LEU A 60 16.93 13.86 16.97
N GLU A 61 17.83 13.82 17.94
CA GLU A 61 17.63 13.07 19.19
C GLU A 61 16.50 13.66 20.04
N SER A 62 16.39 14.99 20.08
CA SER A 62 15.29 15.67 20.77
C SER A 62 13.95 15.35 20.17
N LEU A 63 13.85 15.34 18.84
CA LEU A 63 12.61 14.93 18.16
C LEU A 63 12.28 13.47 18.42
N SER A 64 13.26 12.59 18.39
CA SER A 64 13.09 11.16 18.68
C SER A 64 12.58 10.93 20.11
N ALA A 65 13.11 11.66 21.08
CA ALA A 65 12.65 11.61 22.47
C ALA A 65 11.19 12.07 22.64
N VAL A 66 10.77 13.11 21.89
CA VAL A 66 9.37 13.56 21.87
C VAL A 66 8.46 12.47 21.28
N VAL A 67 8.86 11.84 20.18
CA VAL A 67 8.08 10.75 19.56
C VAL A 67 7.91 9.58 20.56
N GLU A 68 8.99 9.21 21.23
CA GLU A 68 8.98 8.11 22.19
C GLU A 68 8.12 8.40 23.42
N LYS A 69 8.23 9.62 23.97
CA LYS A 69 7.56 10.01 25.22
C LYS A 69 6.10 10.42 25.00
N ASP A 70 5.86 11.30 24.04
CA ASP A 70 4.57 12.02 23.88
C ASP A 70 3.82 11.58 22.61
N GLY A 71 4.43 10.77 21.77
CA GLY A 71 3.85 10.20 20.54
C GLY A 71 3.88 11.10 19.32
N ASN A 72 3.48 10.54 18.18
CA ASN A 72 3.59 11.16 16.86
C ASN A 72 2.78 12.46 16.72
N GLN A 73 1.66 12.59 17.41
CA GLN A 73 0.82 13.80 17.32
C GLN A 73 1.53 15.03 17.93
N ARG A 74 2.25 14.84 19.04
CA ARG A 74 3.04 15.91 19.65
C ARG A 74 4.23 16.29 18.79
N ALA A 75 4.93 15.32 18.23
CA ALA A 75 6.02 15.57 17.29
C ALA A 75 5.54 16.34 16.04
N HIS A 76 4.40 15.95 15.46
CA HIS A 76 3.78 16.66 14.34
C HIS A 76 3.47 18.13 14.68
N PHE A 77 2.88 18.37 15.85
CA PHE A 77 2.60 19.75 16.31
C PHE A 77 3.88 20.58 16.41
N LEU A 78 4.92 20.03 17.05
CA LEU A 78 6.21 20.73 17.22
C LEU A 78 6.88 21.06 15.89
N ILE A 79 6.91 20.10 14.95
CA ILE A 79 7.48 20.33 13.60
C ILE A 79 6.72 21.47 12.91
N LYS A 80 5.38 21.48 12.98
CA LYS A 80 4.57 22.53 12.39
C LYS A 80 4.88 23.91 12.99
N GLU A 81 5.03 24.01 14.30
CA GLU A 81 5.38 25.27 14.97
C GLU A 81 6.81 25.73 14.61
N LEU A 82 7.77 24.81 14.52
CA LEU A 82 9.12 25.11 14.06
C LEU A 82 9.15 25.65 12.63
N ILE A 83 8.39 25.03 11.72
CA ILE A 83 8.24 25.51 10.34
C ILE A 83 7.62 26.91 10.32
N ASN A 84 6.55 27.14 11.10
CA ASN A 84 5.91 28.45 11.20
C ASN A 84 6.88 29.52 11.72
N GLN A 85 7.71 29.17 12.72
CA GLN A 85 8.71 30.08 13.27
C GLN A 85 9.81 30.39 12.24
N ALA A 86 10.30 29.37 11.55
CA ALA A 86 11.29 29.55 10.50
C ALA A 86 10.80 30.50 9.39
N TYR A 87 9.54 30.38 8.97
CA TYR A 87 8.92 31.33 8.04
C TYR A 87 8.88 32.78 8.57
N LYS A 88 8.52 32.96 9.84
CA LYS A 88 8.47 34.29 10.46
C LYS A 88 9.84 34.95 10.52
N GLU A 89 10.89 34.16 10.68
CA GLU A 89 12.28 34.62 10.73
C GLU A 89 12.93 34.74 9.33
N GLY A 90 12.16 34.44 8.28
CA GLY A 90 12.62 34.59 6.89
C GLY A 90 13.55 33.48 6.41
N ALA A 91 13.59 32.33 7.12
CA ALA A 91 14.34 31.20 6.67
C ALA A 91 13.73 30.60 5.38
N ASN A 92 14.58 30.27 4.41
CA ASN A 92 14.15 29.57 3.20
C ASN A 92 13.98 28.08 3.52
N ILE A 93 12.72 27.65 3.69
CA ILE A 93 12.43 26.24 3.96
C ILE A 93 12.44 25.49 2.63
N PRO A 94 13.30 24.47 2.46
CA PRO A 94 13.36 23.71 1.22
C PRO A 94 12.03 22.98 0.99
N TYR A 95 11.40 23.26 -0.15
CA TYR A 95 10.23 22.53 -0.63
C TYR A 95 10.69 21.45 -1.61
N THR A 96 10.39 20.20 -1.29
CA THR A 96 10.52 19.09 -2.24
C THR A 96 9.14 18.54 -2.54
N GLN A 97 8.82 18.38 -3.84
CA GLN A 97 7.57 17.75 -4.26
C GLN A 97 7.49 16.27 -3.82
N ASN A 98 8.65 15.65 -3.68
CA ASN A 98 8.76 14.26 -3.25
C ASN A 98 9.52 14.18 -1.93
N THR A 99 8.92 13.50 -0.95
CA THR A 99 9.64 13.10 0.25
C THR A 99 10.51 11.87 -0.05
N PRO A 100 11.69 11.72 0.60
CA PRO A 100 12.45 10.48 0.50
C PRO A 100 11.55 9.29 0.90
N TYR A 101 11.63 8.19 0.17
CA TYR A 101 10.95 6.96 0.58
C TYR A 101 11.59 6.46 1.87
N ILE A 102 10.83 6.52 2.95
CA ILE A 102 11.23 5.98 4.25
C ILE A 102 10.26 4.84 4.58
N ASN A 103 10.80 3.65 4.76
CA ASN A 103 10.00 2.53 5.23
C ASN A 103 9.70 2.71 6.73
N THR A 104 8.48 3.13 7.05
CA THR A 104 8.04 3.41 8.43
C THR A 104 7.72 2.14 9.23
N ILE A 105 7.59 1.00 8.55
CA ILE A 105 7.40 -0.31 9.18
C ILE A 105 8.66 -1.12 8.93
N PRO A 106 9.46 -1.42 9.96
CA PRO A 106 10.63 -2.26 9.77
C PRO A 106 10.22 -3.68 9.34
N PRO A 107 11.02 -4.37 8.50
CA PRO A 107 10.67 -5.68 7.92
C PRO A 107 10.24 -6.74 8.92
N GLU A 108 10.82 -6.74 10.11
CA GLU A 108 10.52 -7.67 11.19
C GLU A 108 9.13 -7.44 11.84
N LYS A 109 8.57 -6.23 11.67
CA LYS A 109 7.21 -5.87 12.12
C LYS A 109 6.17 -5.95 11.00
N GLU A 110 6.61 -6.21 9.79
CA GLU A 110 5.74 -6.30 8.63
C GLU A 110 4.83 -7.54 8.74
N LYS A 111 3.54 -7.32 8.55
CA LYS A 111 2.59 -8.44 8.54
C LYS A 111 2.81 -9.27 7.28
N LYS A 112 2.94 -10.57 7.44
CA LYS A 112 3.02 -11.49 6.30
C LYS A 112 1.73 -11.40 5.48
N SER A 113 1.88 -11.37 4.15
CA SER A 113 0.75 -11.47 3.24
C SER A 113 0.01 -12.78 3.46
N PRO A 114 -1.32 -12.74 3.57
CA PRO A 114 -2.12 -13.97 3.68
C PRO A 114 -2.06 -14.77 2.37
N GLY A 115 -2.43 -16.05 2.45
CA GLY A 115 -2.50 -16.93 1.29
C GLY A 115 -1.19 -17.65 0.94
N ASP A 116 -1.24 -18.44 -0.13
CA ASP A 116 -0.08 -19.15 -0.69
C ASP A 116 0.58 -18.29 -1.76
N GLN A 117 1.71 -17.68 -1.41
CA GLN A 117 2.43 -16.78 -2.32
C GLN A 117 2.96 -17.49 -3.60
N ASN A 118 3.18 -18.81 -3.57
CA ASN A 118 3.61 -19.55 -4.76
C ASN A 118 2.46 -19.70 -5.77
N ILE A 119 1.26 -20.00 -5.28
CA ILE A 119 0.05 -20.05 -6.11
C ILE A 119 -0.27 -18.64 -6.64
N GLU A 120 -0.26 -17.63 -5.80
CA GLU A 120 -0.56 -16.26 -6.22
C GLU A 120 0.46 -15.72 -7.23
N ARG A 121 1.74 -16.03 -7.08
CA ARG A 121 2.76 -15.68 -8.07
C ARG A 121 2.48 -16.33 -9.43
N ARG A 122 2.06 -17.59 -9.43
CA ARG A 122 1.70 -18.31 -10.67
C ARG A 122 0.45 -17.69 -11.31
N LEU A 123 -0.60 -17.40 -10.53
CA LEU A 123 -1.81 -16.73 -11.02
C LEU A 123 -1.48 -15.38 -11.64
N ARG A 124 -0.72 -14.55 -10.93
CA ARG A 124 -0.28 -13.24 -11.39
C ARG A 124 0.52 -13.31 -12.70
N SER A 125 1.38 -14.31 -12.84
CA SER A 125 2.13 -14.54 -14.05
C SER A 125 1.22 -14.94 -15.21
N LEU A 126 0.24 -15.81 -14.99
CA LEU A 126 -0.75 -16.22 -15.99
C LEU A 126 -1.65 -15.05 -16.41
N ILE A 127 -2.08 -14.22 -15.47
CA ILE A 127 -2.91 -13.04 -15.77
C ILE A 127 -2.11 -12.04 -16.61
N ARG A 128 -0.86 -11.76 -16.25
CA ARG A 128 0.03 -10.89 -17.03
C ARG A 128 0.25 -11.41 -18.43
N TRP A 129 0.51 -12.71 -18.54
CA TRP A 129 0.69 -13.36 -19.84
C TRP A 129 -0.55 -13.23 -20.72
N ASN A 130 -1.73 -13.57 -20.20
CA ASN A 130 -2.98 -13.49 -20.95
C ASN A 130 -3.33 -12.05 -21.35
N ALA A 131 -3.09 -11.07 -20.48
CA ALA A 131 -3.28 -9.66 -20.80
C ALA A 131 -2.37 -9.23 -21.96
N ALA A 132 -1.08 -9.57 -21.90
CA ALA A 132 -0.13 -9.27 -22.96
C ALA A 132 -0.49 -10.00 -24.26
N ALA A 133 -0.78 -11.29 -24.18
CA ALA A 133 -1.17 -12.10 -25.34
C ALA A 133 -2.42 -11.57 -26.04
N MET A 134 -3.44 -11.16 -25.29
CA MET A 134 -4.67 -10.57 -25.81
C MET A 134 -4.36 -9.30 -26.64
N VAL A 135 -3.59 -8.38 -26.09
CA VAL A 135 -3.23 -7.12 -26.76
C VAL A 135 -2.38 -7.40 -28.02
N VAL A 136 -1.36 -8.25 -27.89
CA VAL A 136 -0.48 -8.60 -29.02
C VAL A 136 -1.24 -9.31 -30.13
N ARG A 137 -2.12 -10.28 -29.81
CA ARG A 137 -2.96 -10.98 -30.79
C ARG A 137 -3.91 -10.02 -31.53
N ALA A 138 -4.52 -9.09 -30.79
CA ALA A 138 -5.39 -8.09 -31.38
C ALA A 138 -4.64 -7.20 -32.39
N ASN A 139 -3.45 -6.71 -32.02
CA ASN A 139 -2.63 -5.86 -32.90
C ASN A 139 -2.03 -6.61 -34.09
N LYS A 140 -1.80 -7.92 -34.00
CA LYS A 140 -1.41 -8.74 -35.16
C LYS A 140 -2.55 -8.87 -36.20
N LYS A 141 -3.81 -8.92 -35.75
CA LYS A 141 -4.98 -9.00 -36.65
C LYS A 141 -5.35 -7.64 -37.21
N PHE A 142 -5.25 -6.61 -36.41
CA PHE A 142 -5.62 -5.25 -36.72
C PHE A 142 -4.49 -4.31 -36.29
N PRO A 143 -3.51 -4.05 -37.19
CA PRO A 143 -2.48 -3.05 -36.93
C PRO A 143 -3.12 -1.73 -36.53
N GLU A 144 -2.54 -1.04 -35.55
CA GLU A 144 -3.06 0.22 -35.01
C GLU A 144 -4.26 0.10 -34.04
N LEU A 145 -4.75 -1.11 -33.75
CA LEU A 145 -5.83 -1.25 -32.75
C LEU A 145 -5.41 -0.72 -31.38
N GLY A 146 -4.12 -0.84 -31.07
CA GLY A 146 -3.56 -0.35 -29.82
C GLY A 146 -3.92 -1.24 -28.62
N GLY A 147 -3.86 -0.65 -27.45
CA GLY A 147 -4.08 -1.28 -26.17
C GLY A 147 -2.94 -0.98 -25.20
N HIS A 148 -3.23 -0.98 -23.91
CA HIS A 148 -2.28 -0.62 -22.86
C HIS A 148 -1.92 -1.85 -22.05
N ILE A 149 -0.63 -2.14 -21.93
CA ILE A 149 -0.11 -3.25 -21.12
C ILE A 149 0.62 -2.72 -19.89
N GLY A 150 1.34 -1.60 -20.02
CA GLY A 150 2.24 -1.06 -18.99
C GLY A 150 1.53 -0.78 -17.66
N THR A 151 0.40 -0.12 -17.70
CA THR A 151 -0.39 0.21 -16.50
C THR A 151 -0.78 -1.04 -15.72
N PHE A 152 -1.33 -2.04 -16.38
CA PHE A 152 -1.65 -3.29 -15.69
C PHE A 152 -0.40 -4.03 -15.22
N ALA A 153 0.67 -4.05 -16.01
CA ALA A 153 1.91 -4.73 -15.65
C ALA A 153 2.51 -4.20 -14.33
N SER A 154 2.48 -2.88 -14.12
CA SER A 154 2.95 -2.26 -12.87
C SER A 154 1.98 -2.48 -11.70
N ALA A 155 0.66 -2.42 -11.92
CA ALA A 155 -0.36 -2.54 -10.91
C ALA A 155 -0.84 -3.99 -10.65
N ALA A 156 -0.34 -4.99 -11.38
CA ALA A 156 -0.86 -6.36 -11.34
C ALA A 156 -0.87 -6.97 -9.93
N THR A 157 0.13 -6.69 -9.11
CA THR A 157 0.19 -7.17 -7.72
C THR A 157 -0.90 -6.53 -6.85
N LEU A 158 -1.14 -5.23 -7.01
CA LEU A 158 -2.20 -4.53 -6.28
C LEU A 158 -3.58 -5.11 -6.59
N TYR A 159 -3.88 -5.34 -7.86
CA TYR A 159 -5.15 -5.93 -8.28
C TYR A 159 -5.31 -7.36 -7.81
N ASP A 160 -4.25 -8.17 -7.91
CA ASP A 160 -4.28 -9.56 -7.46
C ASP A 160 -4.53 -9.67 -5.95
N VAL A 161 -3.79 -8.91 -5.16
CA VAL A 161 -3.96 -8.85 -3.70
C VAL A 161 -5.35 -8.27 -3.34
N GLY A 162 -5.80 -7.24 -4.03
CA GLY A 162 -7.12 -6.67 -3.84
C GLY A 162 -8.24 -7.70 -4.04
N MET A 163 -8.21 -8.44 -5.15
CA MET A 163 -9.20 -9.46 -5.47
C MET A 163 -9.13 -10.67 -4.54
N ASN A 164 -7.94 -11.09 -4.14
CA ASN A 164 -7.77 -12.31 -3.34
C ASN A 164 -8.04 -12.09 -1.85
N HIS A 165 -7.77 -10.88 -1.32
CA HIS A 165 -7.70 -10.69 0.14
C HIS A 165 -8.49 -9.50 0.68
N PHE A 166 -8.81 -8.50 -0.14
CA PHE A 166 -9.39 -7.26 0.37
C PHE A 166 -10.79 -6.96 -0.11
N TRP A 167 -11.09 -7.17 -1.37
CA TRP A 167 -12.40 -6.80 -1.92
C TRP A 167 -13.43 -7.87 -1.63
N ARG A 168 -14.57 -7.42 -1.13
CA ARG A 168 -15.66 -8.30 -0.74
C ARG A 168 -16.76 -8.25 -1.80
N ALA A 169 -17.01 -9.38 -2.40
CA ALA A 169 -18.06 -9.52 -3.39
C ALA A 169 -19.47 -9.39 -2.77
N LYS A 170 -20.43 -8.98 -3.60
CA LYS A 170 -21.84 -8.95 -3.21
C LYS A 170 -22.34 -10.37 -2.89
N ASN A 171 -23.13 -10.47 -1.82
CA ASN A 171 -23.87 -11.68 -1.44
C ASN A 171 -25.25 -11.32 -0.89
N ASN A 172 -26.02 -12.31 -0.40
CA ASN A 172 -27.37 -12.10 0.13
C ASN A 172 -27.45 -11.19 1.37
N ARG A 173 -26.33 -10.90 2.04
CA ARG A 173 -26.28 -10.12 3.29
C ARG A 173 -25.41 -8.89 3.19
N PHE A 174 -24.68 -8.74 2.10
CA PHE A 174 -23.69 -7.69 1.90
C PHE A 174 -23.72 -7.17 0.47
N GLY A 175 -23.87 -5.88 0.30
CA GLY A 175 -24.00 -5.24 -1.01
C GLY A 175 -22.76 -5.23 -1.88
N GLY A 176 -21.61 -5.67 -1.36
CA GLY A 176 -20.32 -5.70 -2.03
C GLY A 176 -19.56 -4.38 -1.96
N ASP A 177 -18.25 -4.45 -1.93
CA ASP A 177 -17.38 -3.30 -2.09
C ASP A 177 -17.47 -2.77 -3.53
N LEU A 178 -17.14 -1.51 -3.72
CA LEU A 178 -17.15 -0.84 -5.02
C LEU A 178 -15.72 -0.56 -5.45
N VAL A 179 -15.36 -0.88 -6.70
CA VAL A 179 -14.00 -0.74 -7.18
C VAL A 179 -13.98 0.07 -8.47
N TYR A 180 -13.28 1.21 -8.41
CA TYR A 180 -12.96 2.02 -9.58
C TYR A 180 -11.60 1.57 -10.10
N PHE A 181 -11.62 0.72 -11.11
CA PHE A 181 -10.41 0.26 -11.80
C PHE A 181 -9.84 1.36 -12.66
N GLN A 182 -8.52 1.53 -12.66
CA GLN A 182 -7.90 2.42 -13.62
C GLN A 182 -8.20 1.95 -15.05
N GLY A 183 -8.68 2.85 -15.91
CA GLY A 183 -9.18 2.50 -17.24
C GLY A 183 -8.19 1.71 -18.09
N HIS A 184 -6.92 2.11 -18.07
CA HIS A 184 -5.83 1.47 -18.81
C HIS A 184 -5.45 0.07 -18.30
N SER A 185 -5.95 -0.33 -17.13
CA SER A 185 -5.73 -1.67 -16.57
C SER A 185 -6.78 -2.70 -17.03
N ALA A 186 -7.76 -2.32 -17.84
CA ALA A 186 -8.82 -3.21 -18.32
C ALA A 186 -8.32 -4.55 -18.90
N PRO A 187 -7.21 -4.63 -19.65
CA PRO A 187 -6.68 -5.90 -20.15
C PRO A 187 -6.42 -6.94 -19.04
N GLY A 188 -5.93 -6.50 -17.89
CA GLY A 188 -5.71 -7.37 -16.74
C GLY A 188 -6.99 -7.91 -16.14
N MET A 189 -8.03 -7.10 -16.10
CA MET A 189 -9.35 -7.51 -15.60
C MET A 189 -9.99 -8.56 -16.53
N TYR A 190 -9.86 -8.38 -17.84
CA TYR A 190 -10.32 -9.38 -18.82
C TYR A 190 -9.53 -10.68 -18.71
N ALA A 191 -8.21 -10.60 -18.60
CA ALA A 191 -7.35 -11.75 -18.41
C ALA A 191 -7.69 -12.54 -17.14
N ARG A 192 -7.97 -11.85 -16.04
CA ARG A 192 -8.42 -12.47 -14.79
C ARG A 192 -9.77 -13.15 -14.97
N ALA A 193 -10.75 -12.46 -15.54
CA ALA A 193 -12.09 -12.98 -15.79
C ALA A 193 -12.08 -14.18 -16.74
N PHE A 194 -11.14 -14.26 -17.69
CA PHE A 194 -10.91 -15.41 -18.53
C PHE A 194 -10.45 -16.63 -17.72
N LEU A 195 -9.48 -16.46 -16.83
CA LEU A 195 -9.04 -17.54 -15.95
C LEU A 195 -10.13 -18.01 -14.97
N GLU A 196 -11.05 -17.13 -14.61
CA GLU A 196 -12.23 -17.45 -13.78
C GLU A 196 -13.37 -18.10 -14.59
N GLY A 197 -13.21 -18.29 -15.90
CA GLY A 197 -14.26 -18.84 -16.77
C GLY A 197 -15.42 -17.90 -17.05
N ARG A 198 -15.32 -16.62 -16.74
CA ARG A 198 -16.33 -15.59 -16.99
C ARG A 198 -16.30 -15.03 -18.40
N LEU A 199 -15.13 -15.11 -19.05
CA LEU A 199 -14.92 -14.77 -20.45
C LEU A 199 -14.30 -15.95 -21.18
N ASN A 200 -14.54 -16.05 -22.48
CA ASN A 200 -13.97 -17.07 -23.35
C ASN A 200 -12.91 -16.50 -24.29
N GLU A 201 -12.21 -17.35 -25.01
CA GLU A 201 -11.13 -16.96 -25.91
C GLU A 201 -11.64 -16.08 -27.06
N GLN A 202 -12.81 -16.34 -27.61
CA GLN A 202 -13.38 -15.52 -28.67
C GLN A 202 -13.64 -14.08 -28.23
N GLN A 203 -14.09 -13.91 -26.97
CA GLN A 203 -14.26 -12.58 -26.39
C GLN A 203 -12.92 -11.86 -26.23
N LEU A 204 -11.86 -12.55 -25.74
CA LEU A 204 -10.54 -11.98 -25.65
C LEU A 204 -9.97 -11.58 -27.02
N ASP A 205 -10.19 -12.41 -28.04
CA ASP A 205 -9.80 -12.13 -29.43
C ASP A 205 -10.54 -10.91 -30.05
N SER A 206 -11.65 -10.51 -29.44
CA SER A 206 -12.43 -9.33 -29.79
C SER A 206 -12.14 -8.12 -28.91
N PHE A 207 -10.97 -8.07 -28.28
CA PHE A 207 -10.52 -6.94 -27.48
C PHE A 207 -10.48 -5.64 -28.30
N ARG A 208 -11.01 -4.55 -27.75
CA ARG A 208 -11.14 -3.22 -28.38
C ARG A 208 -11.98 -3.23 -29.67
N GLN A 209 -12.91 -4.16 -29.78
CA GLN A 209 -13.82 -4.25 -30.89
C GLN A 209 -15.28 -4.16 -30.41
N GLU A 210 -15.54 -3.21 -29.56
CA GLU A 210 -16.84 -2.98 -28.91
C GLU A 210 -17.98 -2.66 -29.91
N VAL A 211 -17.64 -2.20 -31.10
CA VAL A 211 -18.61 -1.98 -32.19
C VAL A 211 -19.20 -3.29 -32.71
N LYS A 212 -18.45 -4.39 -32.55
CA LYS A 212 -18.93 -5.72 -32.91
C LYS A 212 -19.68 -6.33 -31.75
N SER A 213 -20.78 -7.03 -32.05
CA SER A 213 -21.52 -7.74 -31.02
C SER A 213 -20.63 -8.70 -30.24
N GLY A 214 -20.60 -8.54 -28.91
CA GLY A 214 -19.80 -9.36 -28.01
C GLY A 214 -18.34 -9.00 -27.92
N GLY A 215 -17.88 -7.91 -28.55
CA GLY A 215 -16.53 -7.39 -28.39
C GLY A 215 -16.28 -6.81 -26.99
N LEU A 216 -15.04 -6.96 -26.51
CA LEU A 216 -14.66 -6.36 -25.23
C LEU A 216 -14.38 -4.86 -25.39
N SER A 217 -14.90 -4.06 -24.49
CA SER A 217 -14.69 -2.63 -24.50
C SER A 217 -13.23 -2.27 -24.27
N SER A 218 -12.76 -1.20 -24.90
CA SER A 218 -11.39 -0.70 -24.77
C SER A 218 -11.04 -0.37 -23.31
N TYR A 219 -12.04 0.13 -22.58
CA TYR A 219 -11.95 0.59 -21.19
C TYR A 219 -13.19 0.18 -20.41
N PRO A 220 -13.21 0.31 -19.08
CA PRO A 220 -14.41 0.10 -18.28
C PRO A 220 -15.58 0.92 -18.79
N HIS A 221 -16.61 0.24 -19.30
CA HIS A 221 -17.77 0.87 -19.91
C HIS A 221 -19.07 0.13 -19.56
N PRO A 222 -19.83 0.60 -18.54
CA PRO A 222 -21.04 -0.09 -18.06
C PRO A 222 -22.15 -0.26 -19.11
N TRP A 223 -22.25 0.64 -20.08
CA TRP A 223 -23.25 0.53 -21.14
C TRP A 223 -22.92 -0.56 -22.18
N LEU A 224 -21.64 -0.72 -22.49
CA LEU A 224 -21.20 -1.76 -23.44
C LEU A 224 -21.11 -3.14 -22.76
N MET A 225 -20.77 -3.17 -21.48
CA MET A 225 -20.61 -4.40 -20.71
C MET A 225 -21.30 -4.28 -19.33
N PRO A 226 -22.66 -4.19 -19.29
CA PRO A 226 -23.42 -3.87 -18.07
C PRO A 226 -23.29 -4.94 -16.97
N ASN A 227 -23.02 -6.19 -17.34
CA ASN A 227 -22.84 -7.30 -16.40
C ASN A 227 -21.39 -7.49 -15.96
N PHE A 228 -20.47 -6.64 -16.45
CA PHE A 228 -19.04 -6.74 -16.18
C PHE A 228 -18.52 -5.49 -15.45
N TRP A 229 -18.78 -4.30 -15.97
CA TRP A 229 -18.31 -3.04 -15.42
C TRP A 229 -19.39 -2.32 -14.63
N GLN A 230 -19.05 -1.85 -13.44
CA GLN A 230 -19.95 -1.02 -12.62
C GLN A 230 -19.77 0.48 -12.88
N PHE A 231 -18.54 0.92 -13.15
CA PHE A 231 -18.20 2.33 -13.27
C PHE A 231 -17.41 2.61 -14.55
N PRO A 232 -17.65 3.75 -15.20
CA PRO A 232 -16.82 4.24 -16.28
C PRO A 232 -15.59 4.92 -15.68
N THR A 233 -14.40 4.47 -16.05
CA THR A 233 -13.12 5.00 -15.53
C THR A 233 -12.15 5.34 -16.65
N VAL A 234 -12.67 5.62 -17.83
CA VAL A 234 -11.83 5.90 -19.00
C VAL A 234 -11.22 7.29 -19.00
N SER A 235 -11.91 8.27 -18.43
CA SER A 235 -11.46 9.65 -18.40
C SER A 235 -10.52 9.87 -17.22
N MET A 236 -9.29 10.28 -17.52
CA MET A 236 -8.31 10.62 -16.48
C MET A 236 -8.82 11.79 -15.63
N GLY A 237 -8.57 11.73 -14.33
CA GLY A 237 -9.06 12.69 -13.34
C GLY A 237 -10.49 12.44 -12.86
N LEU A 238 -11.39 11.97 -13.71
CA LEU A 238 -12.78 11.72 -13.31
C LEU A 238 -12.93 10.49 -12.42
N GLY A 239 -12.07 9.50 -12.53
CA GLY A 239 -12.10 8.30 -11.68
C GLY A 239 -11.97 8.63 -10.21
N ALA A 240 -11.02 9.47 -9.84
CA ALA A 240 -10.81 9.93 -8.47
C ALA A 240 -12.03 10.67 -7.93
N MET A 241 -12.52 11.66 -8.68
CA MET A 241 -13.68 12.48 -8.33
C MET A 241 -14.93 11.61 -8.13
N LEU A 242 -15.23 10.72 -9.07
CA LEU A 242 -16.39 9.84 -9.00
C LEU A 242 -16.33 8.88 -7.81
N ALA A 243 -15.15 8.35 -7.48
CA ALA A 243 -14.96 7.48 -6.32
C ALA A 243 -15.23 8.24 -5.00
N ILE A 244 -14.74 9.46 -4.88
CA ILE A 244 -15.00 10.33 -3.72
C ILE A 244 -16.51 10.62 -3.59
N TYR A 245 -17.15 11.02 -4.67
CA TYR A 245 -18.60 11.31 -4.64
C TYR A 245 -19.42 10.06 -4.36
N GLN A 246 -19.04 8.91 -4.89
CA GLN A 246 -19.70 7.63 -4.58
C GLN A 246 -19.61 7.32 -3.07
N ALA A 247 -18.45 7.44 -2.49
CA ALA A 247 -18.25 7.21 -1.06
C ALA A 247 -19.08 8.21 -0.22
N ARG A 248 -19.05 9.49 -0.60
CA ARG A 248 -19.82 10.54 0.05
C ARG A 248 -21.33 10.31 -0.05
N TYR A 249 -21.82 9.92 -1.22
CA TYR A 249 -23.23 9.63 -1.43
C TYR A 249 -23.70 8.41 -0.62
N MET A 250 -22.89 7.36 -0.57
CA MET A 250 -23.18 6.20 0.30
C MET A 250 -23.30 6.63 1.76
N LYS A 251 -22.36 7.44 2.25
CA LYS A 251 -22.39 7.96 3.62
C LYS A 251 -23.64 8.83 3.87
N TYR A 252 -24.03 9.65 2.90
CA TYR A 252 -25.28 10.41 2.97
C TYR A 252 -26.50 9.50 3.11
N LEU A 253 -26.61 8.46 2.29
CA LEU A 253 -27.73 7.51 2.36
C LEU A 253 -27.80 6.78 3.71
N ILE A 254 -26.65 6.37 4.26
CA ILE A 254 -26.54 5.76 5.58
C ILE A 254 -27.01 6.75 6.67
N ASN A 255 -26.51 7.98 6.65
CA ASN A 255 -26.86 9.00 7.64
C ASN A 255 -28.35 9.40 7.57
N ARG A 256 -28.97 9.26 6.40
CA ARG A 256 -30.41 9.46 6.22
C ARG A 256 -31.26 8.25 6.60
N GLY A 257 -30.63 7.13 6.96
CA GLY A 257 -31.33 5.88 7.25
C GLY A 257 -31.98 5.20 6.03
N LEU A 258 -31.60 5.61 4.80
CA LEU A 258 -32.13 5.06 3.57
C LEU A 258 -31.50 3.70 3.20
N ILE A 259 -30.28 3.47 3.63
CA ILE A 259 -29.58 2.19 3.53
C ILE A 259 -28.91 1.87 4.86
N LYS A 260 -28.73 0.55 5.12
CA LYS A 260 -27.99 0.07 6.29
C LYS A 260 -26.50 0.28 6.08
N ASP A 261 -25.79 0.64 7.14
CA ASP A 261 -24.33 0.61 7.15
C ASP A 261 -23.83 -0.84 7.23
N GLU A 262 -23.33 -1.34 6.13
CA GLU A 262 -22.74 -2.67 5.99
C GLU A 262 -21.19 -2.60 6.03
N GLY A 263 -20.62 -1.43 6.25
CA GLY A 263 -19.17 -1.20 6.19
C GLY A 263 -18.59 -1.45 4.80
N ARG A 264 -19.36 -1.17 3.73
CA ARG A 264 -18.90 -1.25 2.34
C ARG A 264 -17.81 -0.20 2.09
N LYS A 265 -16.83 -0.57 1.28
CA LYS A 265 -15.74 0.33 0.89
C LYS A 265 -15.84 0.71 -0.57
N VAL A 266 -15.33 1.90 -0.88
CA VAL A 266 -15.07 2.36 -2.24
C VAL A 266 -13.56 2.38 -2.44
N TRP A 267 -13.08 1.59 -3.38
CA TRP A 267 -11.69 1.47 -3.75
C TRP A 267 -11.45 2.19 -5.06
N ALA A 268 -10.39 2.98 -5.16
CA ALA A 268 -10.00 3.65 -6.39
C ALA A 268 -8.55 3.33 -6.73
N PHE A 269 -8.31 2.98 -7.99
CA PHE A 269 -6.98 2.74 -8.55
C PHE A 269 -6.70 3.79 -9.60
N LEU A 270 -5.70 4.61 -9.34
CA LEU A 270 -5.41 5.81 -10.09
C LEU A 270 -3.96 5.77 -10.57
N GLY A 271 -3.69 6.35 -11.74
CA GLY A 271 -2.35 6.65 -12.17
C GLY A 271 -1.84 7.96 -11.55
N ASP A 272 -0.53 8.12 -11.50
CA ASP A 272 0.13 9.34 -11.06
C ASP A 272 -0.33 10.55 -11.90
N GLY A 273 -0.34 10.43 -13.23
CA GLY A 273 -0.81 11.47 -14.12
C GLY A 273 -2.29 11.84 -13.94
N GLU A 274 -3.14 10.88 -13.52
CA GLU A 274 -4.55 11.17 -13.18
C GLU A 274 -4.68 12.06 -11.95
N MET A 275 -3.72 11.99 -11.04
CA MET A 275 -3.73 12.80 -9.82
C MET A 275 -3.26 14.24 -10.05
N ASP A 276 -2.61 14.51 -11.18
CA ASP A 276 -2.22 15.88 -11.58
C ASP A 276 -3.37 16.65 -12.28
N GLU A 277 -4.44 15.95 -12.66
CA GLU A 277 -5.61 16.57 -13.27
C GLU A 277 -6.36 17.48 -12.27
N PRO A 278 -6.81 18.69 -12.71
CA PRO A 278 -7.49 19.64 -11.83
C PRO A 278 -8.71 19.05 -11.12
N GLU A 279 -9.45 18.17 -11.77
CA GLU A 279 -10.62 17.51 -11.22
C GLU A 279 -10.27 16.58 -10.07
N SER A 280 -9.15 15.85 -10.18
CA SER A 280 -8.64 14.98 -9.12
C SER A 280 -8.21 15.79 -7.91
N LEU A 281 -7.44 16.84 -8.13
CA LEU A 281 -6.95 17.73 -7.06
C LEU A 281 -8.11 18.48 -6.40
N GLY A 282 -9.06 18.98 -7.19
CA GLY A 282 -10.22 19.70 -6.67
C GLY A 282 -11.16 18.83 -5.83
N ALA A 283 -11.28 17.55 -6.18
CA ALA A 283 -12.12 16.61 -5.43
C ALA A 283 -11.56 16.24 -4.07
#